data_2e5400fad1f161d8789c83e9d7950436
#
_entry.id   2e5400fad1f161d8789c83e9d7950436
#
_cell.length_a   1.000
_cell.length_b   1.000
_cell.length_c   1.000
_cell.angle_alpha   90.00
_cell.angle_beta   90.00
_cell.angle_gamma   90.00
#
_symmetry.space_group_name_H-M   'P 1'
#
loop_
_entity.id
_entity.type
_entity.pdbx_description
1 polymer ?
#
loop_
_entity_poly.entity_id
_entity_poly.type
_entity_poly.pdbx_seq_one_letter_code
_entity_poly.pdbx_strand_id
1 'polypeptide(L)'
;MKRVGLVVAYDGTKYSGWQTQPNGITIQGVLNDTLSELLGEKIETIGASRTDAGVHALGNVAVFDTESRIPGEKFSYALNQRLPEDIRIQLSEEVEPDFHPRYCDSEKTYEYRILNRRFPVPTERLYSYFYHYKLDVDKMKEATSYLIGRHDFASFCGSGAQVKTTIRTITSMDVWRDGDMVTIRISGTGFLYNMVRIISGTLIEIGNGQYPPERMDKILKACDRAVAGPTAPAQGLTLMGIEFF
;
A
#
# COMPACT_ATOMS: atom_id res chain seq x y z
N MET A 1 -21.14 -18.79 -14.53
CA MET A 1 -20.37 -17.62 -14.06
C MET A 1 -19.47 -18.10 -12.92
N LYS A 2 -18.21 -17.76 -12.93
CA LYS A 2 -17.23 -18.05 -11.88
C LYS A 2 -16.52 -16.77 -11.45
N ARG A 3 -16.05 -16.71 -10.22
CA ARG A 3 -15.22 -15.63 -9.69
C ARG A 3 -13.77 -16.05 -9.68
N VAL A 4 -12.90 -15.20 -10.19
CA VAL A 4 -11.46 -15.44 -10.24
C VAL A 4 -10.74 -14.39 -9.41
N GLY A 5 -9.90 -14.85 -8.49
CA GLY A 5 -8.98 -14.05 -7.69
C GLY A 5 -7.64 -13.88 -8.41
N LEU A 6 -7.06 -12.70 -8.30
CA LEU A 6 -5.75 -12.34 -8.84
C LEU A 6 -4.90 -11.75 -7.72
N VAL A 7 -3.66 -12.24 -7.58
CA VAL A 7 -2.62 -11.55 -6.81
C VAL A 7 -1.79 -10.72 -7.79
N VAL A 8 -1.79 -9.40 -7.59
CA VAL A 8 -1.25 -8.42 -8.54
C VAL A 8 -0.04 -7.72 -7.94
N ALA A 9 1.11 -7.83 -8.60
CA ALA A 9 2.30 -7.04 -8.30
C ALA A 9 2.44 -5.91 -9.35
N TYR A 10 2.85 -4.72 -8.91
CA TYR A 10 3.07 -3.60 -9.82
C TYR A 10 4.09 -2.57 -9.31
N ASP A 11 4.82 -1.98 -10.25
CA ASP A 11 5.53 -0.73 -10.07
C ASP A 11 4.56 0.44 -10.32
N GLY A 12 4.19 1.15 -9.26
CA GLY A 12 3.21 2.23 -9.31
C GLY A 12 3.72 3.54 -9.89
N THR A 13 5.00 3.66 -10.24
CA THR A 13 5.68 4.91 -10.60
C THR A 13 4.97 5.70 -11.70
N LYS A 14 4.43 5.02 -12.71
CA LYS A 14 3.77 5.65 -13.88
C LYS A 14 2.25 5.73 -13.74
N TYR A 15 1.69 5.30 -12.61
CA TYR A 15 0.26 5.14 -12.42
C TYR A 15 -0.32 6.14 -11.44
N SER A 16 -1.53 6.59 -11.74
CA SER A 16 -2.33 7.45 -10.85
C SER A 16 -3.00 6.65 -9.72
N GLY A 17 -2.31 5.61 -9.23
CA GLY A 17 -2.77 4.71 -8.19
C GLY A 17 -3.55 3.50 -8.73
N TRP A 18 -4.18 2.79 -7.80
CA TRP A 18 -4.94 1.59 -8.14
C TRP A 18 -6.25 1.89 -8.86
N GLN A 19 -7.11 2.71 -8.24
CA GLN A 19 -8.51 2.84 -8.65
C GLN A 19 -8.68 3.63 -9.95
N THR A 20 -9.51 3.10 -10.85
CA THR A 20 -9.91 3.78 -12.10
C THR A 20 -10.45 5.17 -11.82
N GLN A 21 -9.95 6.16 -12.57
CA GLN A 21 -10.35 7.56 -12.50
C GLN A 21 -10.22 8.23 -13.88
N PRO A 22 -10.96 9.33 -14.15
CA PRO A 22 -11.00 9.94 -15.48
C PRO A 22 -9.67 10.53 -15.96
N ASN A 23 -8.82 10.97 -15.03
CA ASN A 23 -7.66 11.82 -15.32
C ASN A 23 -6.33 11.11 -15.10
N GLY A 24 -6.17 9.87 -15.56
CA GLY A 24 -4.89 9.19 -15.47
C GLY A 24 -4.94 7.69 -15.71
N ILE A 25 -3.80 7.12 -16.05
CA ILE A 25 -3.64 5.67 -16.20
C ILE A 25 -3.56 5.06 -14.81
N THR A 26 -4.34 4.01 -14.56
CA THR A 26 -4.43 3.33 -13.26
C THR A 26 -4.22 1.84 -13.40
N ILE A 27 -3.77 1.17 -12.33
CA ILE A 27 -3.55 -0.28 -12.34
C ILE A 27 -4.86 -1.03 -12.66
N GLN A 28 -5.96 -0.65 -12.01
CA GLN A 28 -7.28 -1.25 -12.23
C GLN A 28 -7.78 -1.04 -13.68
N GLY A 29 -7.55 0.14 -14.25
CA GLY A 29 -7.92 0.43 -15.64
C GLY A 29 -7.21 -0.50 -16.61
N VAL A 30 -5.89 -0.63 -16.49
CA VAL A 30 -5.09 -1.53 -17.34
C VAL A 30 -5.52 -2.99 -17.18
N LEU A 31 -5.82 -3.43 -15.95
CA LEU A 31 -6.34 -4.80 -15.73
C LEU A 31 -7.70 -5.02 -16.38
N ASN A 32 -8.62 -4.07 -16.22
CA ASN A 32 -9.96 -4.14 -16.81
C ASN A 32 -9.89 -4.21 -18.34
N ASP A 33 -9.10 -3.36 -18.95
CA ASP A 33 -8.92 -3.30 -20.42
C ASP A 33 -8.30 -4.60 -20.95
N THR A 34 -7.23 -5.09 -20.28
CA THR A 34 -6.55 -6.33 -20.67
C THR A 34 -7.46 -7.56 -20.51
N LEU A 35 -8.23 -7.63 -19.42
CA LEU A 35 -9.20 -8.71 -19.24
C LEU A 35 -10.34 -8.65 -20.25
N SER A 36 -10.86 -7.45 -20.51
CA SER A 36 -11.94 -7.27 -21.48
C SER A 36 -11.52 -7.64 -22.92
N GLU A 37 -10.30 -7.27 -23.29
CA GLU A 37 -9.72 -7.69 -24.58
C GLU A 37 -9.51 -9.21 -24.66
N LEU A 38 -8.96 -9.81 -23.58
CA LEU A 38 -8.72 -11.26 -23.52
C LEU A 38 -10.00 -12.07 -23.66
N LEU A 39 -11.10 -11.60 -23.04
CA LEU A 39 -12.34 -12.35 -22.89
C LEU A 39 -13.42 -11.97 -23.92
N GLY A 40 -13.25 -10.83 -24.61
CA GLY A 40 -14.25 -10.32 -25.54
C GLY A 40 -15.55 -9.82 -24.86
N GLU A 41 -15.47 -9.51 -23.57
CA GLU A 41 -16.58 -9.01 -22.75
C GLU A 41 -16.10 -7.91 -21.80
N LYS A 42 -16.99 -7.00 -21.39
CA LYS A 42 -16.62 -5.94 -20.43
C LYS A 42 -16.38 -6.54 -19.05
N ILE A 43 -15.15 -6.41 -18.54
CA ILE A 43 -14.76 -6.84 -17.21
C ILE A 43 -14.46 -5.64 -16.31
N GLU A 44 -14.96 -5.70 -15.10
CA GLU A 44 -14.64 -4.74 -14.03
C GLU A 44 -14.09 -5.49 -12.82
N THR A 45 -12.84 -5.23 -12.47
CA THR A 45 -12.20 -5.85 -11.30
C THR A 45 -12.57 -5.12 -10.01
N ILE A 46 -12.62 -5.86 -8.89
CA ILE A 46 -12.79 -5.33 -7.54
C ILE A 46 -11.49 -5.55 -6.77
N GLY A 47 -10.73 -4.48 -6.49
CA GLY A 47 -9.48 -4.58 -5.74
C GLY A 47 -9.67 -4.50 -4.22
N ALA A 48 -8.84 -5.20 -3.46
CA ALA A 48 -8.84 -5.22 -1.99
C ALA A 48 -8.27 -3.95 -1.38
N SER A 49 -7.22 -3.40 -1.97
CA SER A 49 -6.56 -2.18 -1.49
C SER A 49 -6.46 -1.13 -2.58
N ARG A 50 -6.76 0.14 -2.20
CA ARG A 50 -6.56 1.30 -3.04
C ARG A 50 -5.21 1.91 -2.66
N THR A 51 -4.19 1.70 -3.49
CA THR A 51 -2.91 2.37 -3.32
C THR A 51 -2.93 3.73 -4.00
N ASP A 52 -2.20 4.68 -3.42
CA ASP A 52 -2.07 6.05 -3.96
C ASP A 52 -1.23 6.08 -5.24
N ALA A 53 -1.27 7.20 -5.96
CA ALA A 53 -0.38 7.43 -7.11
C ALA A 53 1.10 7.26 -6.72
N GLY A 54 1.84 6.49 -7.51
CA GLY A 54 3.26 6.23 -7.28
C GLY A 54 3.58 5.16 -6.21
N VAL A 55 2.57 4.57 -5.57
CA VAL A 55 2.74 3.49 -4.58
C VAL A 55 2.79 2.13 -5.28
N HIS A 56 3.72 1.27 -4.86
CA HIS A 56 3.95 -0.07 -5.41
C HIS A 56 3.16 -1.15 -4.66
N ALA A 57 3.07 -2.33 -5.27
CA ALA A 57 2.60 -3.53 -4.58
C ALA A 57 3.32 -4.78 -5.07
N LEU A 58 3.53 -5.74 -4.16
CA LEU A 58 3.94 -7.10 -4.46
C LEU A 58 2.78 -8.08 -4.41
N GLY A 59 1.70 -7.74 -3.69
CA GLY A 59 0.58 -8.65 -3.46
C GLY A 59 -0.74 -7.95 -3.21
N ASN A 60 -1.18 -7.03 -4.11
CA ASN A 60 -2.56 -6.56 -4.05
C ASN A 60 -3.51 -7.63 -4.60
N VAL A 61 -4.71 -7.74 -4.05
CA VAL A 61 -5.69 -8.73 -4.47
C VAL A 61 -6.83 -8.06 -5.23
N ALA A 62 -7.24 -8.67 -6.34
CA ALA A 62 -8.41 -8.26 -7.09
C ALA A 62 -9.24 -9.47 -7.51
N VAL A 63 -10.54 -9.31 -7.69
CA VAL A 63 -11.44 -10.33 -8.22
C VAL A 63 -12.20 -9.80 -9.41
N PHE A 64 -12.63 -10.72 -10.29
CA PHE A 64 -13.56 -10.45 -11.37
C PHE A 64 -14.44 -11.68 -11.65
N ASP A 65 -15.59 -11.44 -12.26
CA ASP A 65 -16.53 -12.50 -12.65
C ASP A 65 -16.47 -12.74 -14.15
N THR A 66 -16.58 -14.02 -14.61
CA THR A 66 -16.57 -14.37 -16.04
C THR A 66 -17.30 -15.68 -16.31
N GLU A 67 -17.78 -15.85 -17.57
CA GLU A 67 -18.29 -17.11 -18.10
C GLU A 67 -17.22 -17.88 -18.90
N SER A 68 -16.00 -17.38 -18.98
CA SER A 68 -14.91 -17.97 -19.74
C SER A 68 -14.60 -19.42 -19.29
N ARG A 69 -14.21 -20.26 -20.27
CA ARG A 69 -13.75 -21.63 -20.03
C ARG A 69 -12.29 -21.71 -19.58
N ILE A 70 -11.55 -20.59 -19.58
CA ILE A 70 -10.15 -20.57 -19.13
C ILE A 70 -10.13 -20.98 -17.64
N PRO A 71 -9.39 -22.03 -17.24
CA PRO A 71 -9.24 -22.39 -15.83
C PRO A 71 -8.69 -21.23 -15.00
N GLY A 72 -9.13 -21.11 -13.73
CA GLY A 72 -8.74 -19.97 -12.86
C GLY A 72 -7.25 -19.76 -12.76
N GLU A 73 -6.49 -20.85 -12.60
CA GLU A 73 -5.02 -20.84 -12.49
C GLU A 73 -4.30 -20.47 -13.80
N LYS A 74 -4.99 -20.44 -14.93
CA LYS A 74 -4.41 -20.10 -16.26
C LYS A 74 -4.52 -18.61 -16.59
N PHE A 75 -5.33 -17.84 -15.85
CA PHE A 75 -5.43 -16.40 -16.10
C PHE A 75 -4.12 -15.66 -15.87
N SER A 76 -3.30 -16.06 -14.87
CA SER A 76 -1.98 -15.47 -14.66
C SER A 76 -1.09 -15.56 -15.89
N TYR A 77 -1.07 -16.71 -16.58
CA TYR A 77 -0.29 -16.91 -17.81
C TYR A 77 -0.84 -16.08 -18.96
N ALA A 78 -2.16 -16.08 -19.16
CA ALA A 78 -2.80 -15.37 -20.26
C ALA A 78 -2.67 -13.84 -20.13
N LEU A 79 -2.81 -13.32 -18.91
CA LEU A 79 -2.69 -11.90 -18.62
C LEU A 79 -1.23 -11.42 -18.73
N ASN A 80 -0.28 -12.17 -18.19
CA ASN A 80 1.14 -11.79 -18.19
C ASN A 80 1.78 -11.73 -19.59
N GLN A 81 1.13 -12.32 -20.61
CA GLN A 81 1.54 -12.16 -22.00
C GLN A 81 1.08 -10.84 -22.63
N ARG A 82 0.13 -10.14 -22.01
CA ARG A 82 -0.51 -8.92 -22.53
C ARG A 82 -0.24 -7.69 -21.68
N LEU A 83 -0.10 -7.88 -20.38
CA LEU A 83 0.15 -6.81 -19.41
C LEU A 83 1.52 -6.15 -19.67
N PRO A 84 1.64 -4.83 -19.44
CA PRO A 84 2.92 -4.12 -19.49
C PRO A 84 3.87 -4.66 -18.42
N GLU A 85 5.18 -4.42 -18.61
CA GLU A 85 6.24 -4.98 -17.74
C GLU A 85 6.10 -4.62 -16.26
N ASP A 86 5.49 -3.49 -15.98
CA ASP A 86 5.31 -2.93 -14.64
C ASP A 86 4.03 -3.42 -13.93
N ILE A 87 3.26 -4.35 -14.55
CA ILE A 87 2.12 -5.06 -13.90
C ILE A 87 2.26 -6.56 -14.17
N ARG A 88 2.20 -7.38 -13.12
CA ARG A 88 2.28 -8.85 -13.23
C ARG A 88 1.32 -9.53 -12.27
N ILE A 89 0.63 -10.55 -12.78
CA ILE A 89 -0.18 -11.45 -11.98
C ILE A 89 0.72 -12.54 -11.40
N GLN A 90 0.82 -12.59 -10.09
CA GLN A 90 1.65 -13.56 -9.37
C GLN A 90 0.93 -14.88 -9.17
N LEU A 91 -0.39 -14.82 -8.94
CA LEU A 91 -1.27 -15.96 -8.74
C LEU A 91 -2.65 -15.64 -9.33
N SER A 92 -3.31 -16.65 -9.90
CA SER A 92 -4.73 -16.58 -10.24
C SER A 92 -5.40 -17.91 -9.89
N GLU A 93 -6.60 -17.85 -9.32
CA GLU A 93 -7.37 -19.03 -8.91
C GLU A 93 -8.87 -18.75 -8.90
N GLU A 94 -9.69 -19.79 -8.99
CA GLU A 94 -11.12 -19.63 -8.74
C GLU A 94 -11.35 -19.48 -7.23
N VAL A 95 -12.18 -18.52 -6.85
CA VAL A 95 -12.53 -18.24 -5.45
C VAL A 95 -14.03 -18.37 -5.26
N GLU A 96 -14.49 -18.45 -4.02
CA GLU A 96 -15.92 -18.54 -3.72
C GLU A 96 -16.70 -17.36 -4.35
N PRO A 97 -17.89 -17.62 -4.89
CA PRO A 97 -18.67 -16.62 -5.63
C PRO A 97 -19.04 -15.37 -4.79
N ASP A 98 -19.12 -15.50 -3.48
CA ASP A 98 -19.41 -14.45 -2.51
C ASP A 98 -18.17 -13.78 -1.93
N PHE A 99 -16.97 -14.28 -2.24
CA PHE A 99 -15.71 -13.67 -1.78
C PHE A 99 -15.59 -12.24 -2.29
N HIS A 100 -15.55 -11.28 -1.35
CA HIS A 100 -15.41 -9.87 -1.66
C HIS A 100 -14.17 -9.28 -0.96
N PRO A 101 -13.09 -8.95 -1.70
CA PRO A 101 -11.78 -8.65 -1.12
C PRO A 101 -11.71 -7.37 -0.26
N ARG A 102 -12.79 -6.55 -0.22
CA ARG A 102 -12.87 -5.38 0.67
C ARG A 102 -13.65 -5.61 1.94
N TYR A 103 -14.49 -6.65 1.97
CA TYR A 103 -15.42 -6.87 3.09
C TYR A 103 -15.06 -8.10 3.92
N CYS A 104 -14.21 -8.97 3.39
CA CYS A 104 -13.62 -10.05 4.18
C CYS A 104 -12.64 -9.48 5.20
N ASP A 105 -12.59 -10.13 6.37
CA ASP A 105 -11.59 -9.84 7.38
C ASP A 105 -10.20 -10.10 6.79
N SER A 106 -9.31 -9.13 6.96
CA SER A 106 -7.99 -9.20 6.35
C SER A 106 -6.96 -8.37 7.11
N GLU A 107 -5.71 -8.78 7.00
CA GLU A 107 -4.55 -7.99 7.41
C GLU A 107 -3.75 -7.55 6.18
N LYS A 108 -3.37 -6.28 6.15
CA LYS A 108 -2.57 -5.68 5.08
C LYS A 108 -1.22 -5.29 5.64
N THR A 109 -0.15 -5.71 4.97
CA THR A 109 1.22 -5.36 5.34
C THR A 109 1.83 -4.41 4.31
N TYR A 110 2.37 -3.30 4.80
CA TYR A 110 3.11 -2.32 4.01
C TYR A 110 4.55 -2.20 4.49
N GLU A 111 5.44 -1.90 3.56
CA GLU A 111 6.80 -1.44 3.86
C GLU A 111 7.03 -0.04 3.28
N TYR A 112 7.68 0.80 4.09
CA TYR A 112 8.21 2.09 3.65
C TYR A 112 9.73 2.07 3.74
N ARG A 113 10.41 2.25 2.60
CA ARG A 113 11.87 2.17 2.48
C ARG A 113 12.49 3.55 2.38
N ILE A 114 13.52 3.81 3.19
CA ILE A 114 14.25 5.08 3.26
C ILE A 114 15.73 4.79 2.99
N LEU A 115 16.24 5.31 1.88
CA LEU A 115 17.67 5.29 1.59
C LEU A 115 18.36 6.40 2.40
N ASN A 116 18.97 6.02 3.55
CA ASN A 116 19.51 6.94 4.53
C ASN A 116 21.04 7.00 4.47
N ARG A 117 21.55 7.84 3.60
CA ARG A 117 22.98 8.02 3.34
C ARG A 117 23.30 9.43 2.80
N ARG A 118 24.60 9.75 2.66
CA ARG A 118 25.04 11.09 2.22
C ARG A 118 24.59 11.45 0.81
N PHE A 119 24.65 10.53 -0.15
CA PHE A 119 24.29 10.75 -1.55
C PHE A 119 23.27 9.71 -2.04
N PRO A 120 22.35 10.09 -2.95
CA PRO A 120 21.39 9.15 -3.50
C PRO A 120 22.07 8.08 -4.38
N VAL A 121 21.40 6.94 -4.54
CA VAL A 121 21.75 5.86 -5.47
C VAL A 121 20.71 5.83 -6.59
N PRO A 122 21.09 6.01 -7.87
CA PRO A 122 20.14 6.10 -8.98
C PRO A 122 19.23 4.87 -9.13
N THR A 123 19.72 3.67 -8.81
CA THR A 123 18.93 2.43 -8.89
C THR A 123 17.87 2.32 -7.80
N GLU A 124 17.98 3.07 -6.70
CA GLU A 124 17.01 3.08 -5.60
C GLU A 124 15.96 4.19 -5.73
N ARG A 125 16.10 5.09 -6.73
CA ARG A 125 15.29 6.32 -6.84
C ARG A 125 13.78 6.11 -6.96
N LEU A 126 13.37 4.97 -7.51
CA LEU A 126 11.96 4.65 -7.74
C LEU A 126 11.34 3.79 -6.62
N TYR A 127 12.17 3.18 -5.75
CA TYR A 127 11.74 2.19 -4.77
C TYR A 127 12.14 2.52 -3.33
N SER A 128 12.61 3.75 -3.09
CA SER A 128 12.94 4.26 -1.76
C SER A 128 12.83 5.79 -1.71
N TYR A 129 12.64 6.32 -0.52
CA TYR A 129 12.77 7.75 -0.25
C TYR A 129 14.21 8.07 0.16
N PHE A 130 14.91 8.87 -0.61
CA PHE A 130 16.24 9.34 -0.23
C PHE A 130 16.18 10.40 0.87
N TYR A 131 16.90 10.15 1.98
CA TYR A 131 17.00 11.05 3.11
C TYR A 131 18.44 11.13 3.63
N HIS A 132 19.08 12.30 3.56
CA HIS A 132 20.51 12.46 3.82
C HIS A 132 20.88 12.71 5.29
N TYR A 133 19.95 13.21 6.12
CA TYR A 133 20.23 13.39 7.54
C TYR A 133 20.19 12.04 8.26
N LYS A 134 21.10 11.85 9.25
CA LYS A 134 21.14 10.62 10.04
C LYS A 134 19.82 10.39 10.75
N LEU A 135 19.32 9.16 10.67
CA LEU A 135 18.13 8.71 11.39
C LEU A 135 18.53 7.83 12.57
N ASP A 136 17.97 8.11 13.72
CA ASP A 136 18.05 7.29 14.93
C ASP A 136 16.90 6.27 14.87
N VAL A 137 17.23 5.03 14.46
CA VAL A 137 16.24 3.96 14.27
C VAL A 137 15.65 3.49 15.59
N ASP A 138 16.40 3.56 16.68
CA ASP A 138 15.92 3.14 17.99
C ASP A 138 14.79 4.08 18.48
N LYS A 139 14.94 5.39 18.28
CA LYS A 139 13.86 6.36 18.57
C LYS A 139 12.66 6.17 17.65
N MET A 140 12.88 5.88 16.36
CA MET A 140 11.78 5.58 15.46
C MET A 140 11.03 4.33 15.91
N LYS A 141 11.74 3.26 16.30
CA LYS A 141 11.16 2.02 16.80
C LYS A 141 10.41 2.22 18.11
N GLU A 142 10.95 2.97 19.06
CA GLU A 142 10.25 3.34 20.30
C GLU A 142 8.92 4.03 20.00
N ALA A 143 8.90 4.98 19.07
CA ALA A 143 7.70 5.72 18.67
C ALA A 143 6.60 4.82 18.08
N THR A 144 6.93 3.69 17.45
CA THR A 144 5.93 2.77 16.87
C THR A 144 5.03 2.15 17.93
N SER A 145 5.53 1.95 19.14
CA SER A 145 4.79 1.32 20.22
C SER A 145 3.48 2.05 20.59
N TYR A 146 3.41 3.37 20.38
CA TYR A 146 2.23 4.18 20.64
C TYR A 146 1.11 3.97 19.60
N LEU A 147 1.41 3.39 18.44
CA LEU A 147 0.45 3.21 17.36
C LEU A 147 -0.19 1.82 17.33
N ILE A 148 0.38 0.84 18.06
CA ILE A 148 -0.12 -0.53 18.06
C ILE A 148 -1.45 -0.60 18.81
N GLY A 149 -2.41 -1.32 18.22
CA GLY A 149 -3.75 -1.47 18.77
C GLY A 149 -4.80 -0.70 17.98
N ARG A 150 -5.99 -0.60 18.59
CA ARG A 150 -7.15 0.08 18.00
C ARG A 150 -7.21 1.53 18.48
N HIS A 151 -7.01 2.47 17.55
CA HIS A 151 -6.98 3.91 17.84
C HIS A 151 -7.77 4.72 16.80
N ASP A 152 -8.05 5.98 17.11
CA ASP A 152 -8.49 6.98 16.15
C ASP A 152 -7.27 7.59 15.47
N PHE A 153 -7.11 7.29 14.17
CA PHE A 153 -5.99 7.76 13.34
C PHE A 153 -6.34 9.03 12.54
N ALA A 154 -7.24 9.88 13.02
CA ALA A 154 -7.61 11.12 12.33
C ALA A 154 -6.39 12.00 12.03
N SER A 155 -5.41 12.12 12.95
CA SER A 155 -4.15 12.85 12.72
C SER A 155 -3.31 12.30 11.57
N PHE A 156 -3.47 11.03 11.23
CA PHE A 156 -2.76 10.34 10.14
C PHE A 156 -3.62 10.12 8.91
N CYS A 157 -4.74 10.84 8.78
CA CYS A 157 -5.63 10.76 7.64
C CYS A 157 -5.37 11.93 6.67
N GLY A 158 -5.12 11.62 5.40
CA GLY A 158 -4.96 12.64 4.36
C GLY A 158 -6.24 13.43 4.15
N SER A 159 -6.12 14.72 3.81
CA SER A 159 -7.27 15.56 3.47
C SER A 159 -8.03 15.01 2.24
N GLY A 160 -9.35 15.08 2.27
CA GLY A 160 -10.21 14.56 1.20
C GLY A 160 -10.57 13.08 1.31
N ALA A 161 -10.21 12.40 2.41
CA ALA A 161 -10.63 11.04 2.66
C ALA A 161 -12.15 10.94 2.82
N GLN A 162 -12.78 10.05 2.05
CA GLN A 162 -14.22 9.76 2.14
C GLN A 162 -14.42 8.48 2.97
N VAL A 163 -14.34 8.60 4.30
CA VAL A 163 -14.48 7.47 5.22
C VAL A 163 -15.54 7.75 6.28
N LYS A 164 -16.23 6.70 6.74
CA LYS A 164 -17.24 6.79 7.79
C LYS A 164 -16.61 6.93 9.19
N THR A 165 -15.40 6.43 9.37
CA THR A 165 -14.67 6.44 10.65
C THR A 165 -13.17 6.44 10.39
N THR A 166 -12.42 7.08 11.28
CA THR A 166 -10.95 7.14 11.30
C THR A 166 -10.33 6.11 12.24
N ILE A 167 -11.18 5.31 12.91
CA ILE A 167 -10.70 4.23 13.80
C ILE A 167 -10.12 3.10 12.96
N ARG A 168 -8.87 2.69 13.26
CA ARG A 168 -8.16 1.56 12.63
C ARG A 168 -7.46 0.73 13.68
N THR A 169 -7.03 -0.48 13.30
CA THR A 169 -6.22 -1.34 14.16
C THR A 169 -4.90 -1.62 13.47
N ILE A 170 -3.79 -1.21 14.09
CA ILE A 170 -2.44 -1.63 13.72
C ILE A 170 -2.12 -2.85 14.58
N THR A 171 -1.84 -3.98 13.94
CA THR A 171 -1.55 -5.26 14.58
C THR A 171 -0.08 -5.41 14.92
N SER A 172 0.79 -4.92 14.04
CA SER A 172 2.23 -4.89 14.26
C SER A 172 2.91 -3.73 13.54
N MET A 173 4.02 -3.27 14.10
CA MET A 173 4.87 -2.26 13.48
C MET A 173 6.30 -2.44 13.94
N ASP A 174 7.25 -2.35 13.01
CA ASP A 174 8.68 -2.42 13.29
C ASP A 174 9.49 -1.46 12.42
N VAL A 175 10.67 -1.08 12.90
CA VAL A 175 11.63 -0.26 12.16
C VAL A 175 13.02 -0.88 12.35
N TRP A 176 13.71 -1.09 11.24
CA TRP A 176 15.08 -1.60 11.29
C TRP A 176 15.96 -0.96 10.22
N ARG A 177 17.25 -1.13 10.38
CA ARG A 177 18.28 -0.70 9.41
C ARG A 177 19.04 -1.90 8.88
N ASP A 178 19.19 -1.94 7.55
CA ASP A 178 20.10 -2.84 6.87
C ASP A 178 21.01 -2.01 5.95
N GLY A 179 22.28 -1.90 6.34
CA GLY A 179 23.21 -0.99 5.67
C GLY A 179 22.72 0.45 5.64
N ASP A 180 22.55 0.98 4.44
CA ASP A 180 22.03 2.34 4.19
C ASP A 180 20.49 2.39 4.11
N MET A 181 19.82 1.24 4.14
CA MET A 181 18.35 1.17 4.04
C MET A 181 17.72 1.12 5.43
N VAL A 182 16.80 2.06 5.70
CA VAL A 182 15.89 2.00 6.85
C VAL A 182 14.52 1.60 6.34
N THR A 183 13.95 0.55 6.94
CA THR A 183 12.63 0.03 6.55
C THR A 183 11.67 0.16 7.73
N ILE A 184 10.48 0.67 7.45
CA ILE A 184 9.33 0.70 8.36
C ILE A 184 8.34 -0.31 7.82
N ARG A 185 8.01 -1.35 8.60
CA ARG A 185 6.95 -2.32 8.26
C ARG A 185 5.77 -2.09 9.17
N ILE A 186 4.58 -2.09 8.61
CA ILE A 186 3.33 -1.89 9.34
C ILE A 186 2.27 -2.85 8.83
N SER A 187 1.61 -3.56 9.74
CA SER A 187 0.47 -4.43 9.46
C SER A 187 -0.77 -3.97 10.21
N GLY A 188 -1.95 -4.17 9.63
CA GLY A 188 -3.22 -3.79 10.23
C GLY A 188 -4.42 -4.18 9.39
N THR A 189 -5.60 -4.13 10.00
CA THR A 189 -6.87 -4.55 9.38
C THR A 189 -7.37 -3.58 8.32
N GLY A 190 -6.77 -2.38 8.23
CA GLY A 190 -7.09 -1.38 7.22
C GLY A 190 -6.39 -0.06 7.49
N PHE A 191 -6.20 0.73 6.44
CA PHE A 191 -5.51 2.01 6.51
C PHE A 191 -6.36 3.14 5.91
N LEU A 192 -6.17 4.35 6.42
CA LEU A 192 -6.76 5.57 5.89
C LEU A 192 -5.94 6.10 4.69
N TYR A 193 -6.52 7.02 3.97
CA TYR A 193 -5.85 7.71 2.86
C TYR A 193 -4.53 8.35 3.34
N ASN A 194 -3.42 8.04 2.69
CA ASN A 194 -2.07 8.46 3.03
C ASN A 194 -1.55 8.03 4.43
N MET A 195 -2.28 7.22 5.20
CA MET A 195 -1.97 6.95 6.60
C MET A 195 -0.53 6.45 6.82
N VAL A 196 -0.11 5.41 6.10
CA VAL A 196 1.25 4.85 6.26
C VAL A 196 2.32 5.87 5.90
N ARG A 197 2.11 6.69 4.87
CA ARG A 197 3.06 7.74 4.45
C ARG A 197 3.16 8.88 5.46
N ILE A 198 2.04 9.27 6.09
CA ILE A 198 2.04 10.31 7.14
C ILE A 198 2.74 9.79 8.40
N ILE A 199 2.48 8.54 8.79
CA ILE A 199 3.19 7.87 9.90
C ILE A 199 4.69 7.82 9.59
N SER A 200 5.09 7.42 8.37
CA SER A 200 6.50 7.37 7.97
C SER A 200 7.17 8.74 8.01
N GLY A 201 6.49 9.79 7.52
CA GLY A 201 7.00 11.17 7.62
C GLY A 201 7.18 11.64 9.05
N THR A 202 6.24 11.32 9.93
CA THR A 202 6.33 11.62 11.38
C THR A 202 7.50 10.88 12.04
N LEU A 203 7.69 9.60 11.70
CA LEU A 203 8.82 8.81 12.20
C LEU A 203 10.17 9.36 11.73
N ILE A 204 10.25 9.89 10.51
CA ILE A 204 11.46 10.53 10.00
C ILE A 204 11.81 11.79 10.83
N GLU A 205 10.81 12.61 11.21
CA GLU A 205 11.03 13.77 12.09
C GLU A 205 11.47 13.38 13.50
N ILE A 206 11.01 12.24 14.02
CA ILE A 206 11.50 11.69 15.30
C ILE A 206 12.92 11.15 15.13
N GLY A 207 13.17 10.39 14.06
CA GLY A 207 14.49 9.79 13.78
C GLY A 207 15.59 10.81 13.54
N ASN A 208 15.28 11.97 12.96
CA ASN A 208 16.26 13.06 12.76
C ASN A 208 16.49 13.92 14.02
N GLY A 209 15.75 13.64 15.12
CA GLY A 209 15.89 14.32 16.40
C GLY A 209 15.08 15.61 16.52
N GLN A 210 14.21 15.93 15.57
CA GLN A 210 13.34 17.12 15.65
C GLN A 210 12.33 17.00 16.79
N TYR A 211 11.85 15.77 17.07
CA TYR A 211 10.91 15.47 18.13
C TYR A 211 11.32 14.20 18.89
N PRO A 212 10.97 14.09 20.19
CA PRO A 212 11.16 12.87 20.93
C PRO A 212 10.08 11.82 20.59
N PRO A 213 10.30 10.51 20.87
CA PRO A 213 9.36 9.42 20.55
C PRO A 213 7.92 9.62 21.06
N GLU A 214 7.75 10.20 22.26
CA GLU A 214 6.45 10.46 22.89
C GLU A 214 5.60 11.50 22.12
N ARG A 215 6.20 12.19 21.14
CA ARG A 215 5.47 13.05 20.22
C ARG A 215 4.41 12.26 19.45
N MET A 216 4.67 10.98 19.16
CA MET A 216 3.73 10.10 18.45
C MET A 216 2.40 9.93 19.20
N ASP A 217 2.46 9.70 20.51
CA ASP A 217 1.26 9.61 21.38
C ASP A 217 0.46 10.93 21.39
N LYS A 218 1.17 12.07 21.49
CA LYS A 218 0.53 13.38 21.46
C LYS A 218 -0.20 13.66 20.13
N ILE A 219 0.40 13.27 19.01
CA ILE A 219 -0.19 13.40 17.68
C ILE A 219 -1.44 12.50 17.58
N LEU A 220 -1.33 11.24 18.02
CA LEU A 220 -2.45 10.28 18.00
C LEU A 220 -3.65 10.83 18.79
N LYS A 221 -3.42 11.32 20.00
CA LYS A 221 -4.47 11.88 20.88
C LYS A 221 -5.07 13.20 20.40
N ALA A 222 -4.36 13.96 19.59
CA ALA A 222 -4.82 15.24 19.08
C ALA A 222 -5.95 15.10 18.05
N CYS A 223 -6.05 13.99 17.33
CA CYS A 223 -7.00 13.78 16.25
C CYS A 223 -7.02 14.92 15.22
N ASP A 224 -5.87 15.54 14.97
CA ASP A 224 -5.69 16.68 14.06
C ASP A 224 -4.53 16.41 13.10
N ARG A 225 -4.80 16.44 11.78
CA ARG A 225 -3.80 16.24 10.72
C ARG A 225 -2.68 17.29 10.78
N ALA A 226 -2.97 18.51 11.21
CA ALA A 226 -2.01 19.61 11.21
C ALA A 226 -0.82 19.38 12.17
N VAL A 227 -0.99 18.55 13.20
CA VAL A 227 0.08 18.28 14.18
C VAL A 227 0.97 17.09 13.81
N ALA A 228 0.56 16.28 12.83
CA ALA A 228 1.37 15.16 12.33
C ALA A 228 2.42 15.63 11.31
N GLY A 229 3.44 14.82 11.11
CA GLY A 229 4.50 15.09 10.15
C GLY A 229 4.02 15.12 8.69
N PRO A 230 4.93 15.43 7.74
CA PRO A 230 4.61 15.49 6.32
C PRO A 230 4.21 14.12 5.76
N THR A 231 3.46 14.14 4.66
CA THR A 231 3.21 12.92 3.89
C THR A 231 4.49 12.53 3.15
N ALA A 232 5.10 11.42 3.54
CA ALA A 232 6.32 10.93 2.92
C ALA A 232 6.10 10.56 1.44
N PRO A 233 7.10 10.68 0.55
CA PRO A 233 7.00 10.39 -0.88
C PRO A 233 6.48 8.99 -1.19
N ALA A 234 5.66 8.86 -2.24
CA ALA A 234 4.96 7.62 -2.57
C ALA A 234 5.90 6.46 -2.96
N GLN A 235 6.99 6.76 -3.66
CA GLN A 235 7.94 5.77 -4.18
C GLN A 235 8.64 4.94 -3.10
N GLY A 236 8.60 5.38 -1.83
CA GLY A 236 9.11 4.57 -0.72
C GLY A 236 8.14 3.49 -0.25
N LEU A 237 6.84 3.58 -0.62
CA LEU A 237 5.79 2.71 -0.10
C LEU A 237 5.47 1.55 -1.02
N THR A 238 5.42 0.34 -0.45
CA THR A 238 5.00 -0.88 -1.13
C THR A 238 4.00 -1.65 -0.29
N LEU A 239 2.87 -2.04 -0.87
CA LEU A 239 1.97 -3.04 -0.30
C LEU A 239 2.61 -4.42 -0.49
N MET A 240 3.02 -5.06 0.60
CA MET A 240 3.71 -6.35 0.58
C MET A 240 2.75 -7.50 0.30
N GLY A 241 1.58 -7.48 0.94
CA GLY A 241 0.56 -8.52 0.78
C GLY A 241 -0.69 -8.24 1.59
N ILE A 242 -1.68 -9.09 1.38
CA ILE A 242 -2.96 -9.10 2.08
C ILE A 242 -3.26 -10.54 2.48
N GLU A 243 -3.45 -10.79 3.76
CA GLU A 243 -3.89 -12.07 4.31
C GLU A 243 -5.38 -11.99 4.66
N PHE A 244 -6.18 -12.98 4.24
CA PHE A 244 -7.61 -13.08 4.52
C PHE A 244 -7.85 -14.20 5.54
N PHE A 245 -8.85 -14.02 6.43
CA PHE A 245 -9.19 -14.95 7.51
C PHE A 245 -10.62 -15.48 7.34
#